data_2b2658d5e3f6561883fadf02e0e00bee
#
_entry.id   2b2658d5e3f6561883fadf02e0e00bee
#
_cell.length_a   1.000
_cell.length_b   1.000
_cell.length_c   1.000
_cell.angle_alpha   90.00
_cell.angle_beta   90.00
_cell.angle_gamma   90.00
#
_symmetry.space_group_name_H-M   'P 1'
#
loop_
_entity.id
_entity.type
_entity.pdbx_description
1 polymer ?
#
loop_
_entity_poly.entity_id
_entity_poly.type
_entity_poly.pdbx_seq_one_letter_code
_entity_poly.pdbx_strand_id
1 'polypeptide(L)'
;MLVDQSPSFAGKRIAVVGAGLMGRMMAYALAKGGAQVSLYDRGGIGGEHAAATIAAAMLAPLAESAITEANVVQMGMYSLPRWQAFTAELSLPVFFQQEGTVFVWHQQDATEAKRLSSQLIRNCRESQQPGASAFPLEQPQQLDRDSLAGLEPSLADRFHQGLFLPHEGQLDNRQLLASLLHALGAMQVKLNWNQLIDPDDLHRQGKHDWVIDCRGLGAKEAWESNPLRGIRGEVIRLHAPEVKLKRPTRLIHPRYPIYIAPKEDDMYVVGATEIESEDLSPTSVRSAMELLSAVYTVHSGFAEARILEMSTQCRPTLKDNLPEIRISKPGLMLINGLYRHGFLIAPAVMDCAIELMQHSATAQSPVSSALAKRLNLRVTHDSHSELIACAS
;
A
#
# COMPACT_ATOMS: atom_id res chain seq x y z
N MET A 1 -6.26 -21.73 13.03
CA MET A 1 -5.37 -22.64 12.29
C MET A 1 -5.26 -22.08 10.88
N LEU A 2 -4.19 -21.38 10.55
CA LEU A 2 -3.84 -21.02 9.17
C LEU A 2 -3.31 -22.31 8.54
N VAL A 3 -3.99 -22.80 7.53
CA VAL A 3 -3.55 -23.98 6.78
C VAL A 3 -2.26 -23.63 6.09
N ASP A 4 -1.16 -24.20 6.55
CA ASP A 4 0.17 -24.12 5.95
C ASP A 4 0.20 -25.05 4.69
N GLN A 5 -0.56 -24.65 3.68
CA GLN A 5 -0.39 -25.15 2.32
C GLN A 5 0.06 -23.96 1.47
N SER A 6 1.38 -23.80 1.38
CA SER A 6 1.95 -22.89 0.38
C SER A 6 1.31 -23.23 -0.97
N PRO A 7 0.74 -22.26 -1.69
CA PRO A 7 0.06 -22.51 -2.95
C PRO A 7 1.02 -23.16 -3.94
N SER A 8 0.64 -24.29 -4.53
CA SER A 8 1.50 -25.00 -5.48
C SER A 8 1.24 -24.50 -6.89
N PHE A 9 2.27 -23.88 -7.49
CA PHE A 9 2.33 -23.49 -8.89
C PHE A 9 3.43 -24.24 -9.65
N ALA A 10 3.83 -25.41 -9.15
CA ALA A 10 4.88 -26.22 -9.74
C ALA A 10 4.62 -26.49 -11.24
N GLY A 11 5.62 -26.23 -12.07
CA GLY A 11 5.55 -26.39 -13.52
C GLY A 11 4.80 -25.30 -14.28
N LYS A 12 4.17 -24.34 -13.60
CA LYS A 12 3.50 -23.19 -14.25
C LYS A 12 4.50 -22.13 -14.70
N ARG A 13 4.31 -21.62 -15.90
CA ARG A 13 5.06 -20.49 -16.45
C ARG A 13 4.21 -19.23 -16.30
N ILE A 14 4.72 -18.26 -15.57
CA ILE A 14 3.94 -17.07 -15.22
C ILE A 14 4.75 -15.80 -15.59
N ALA A 15 4.11 -14.88 -16.31
CA ALA A 15 4.64 -13.56 -16.56
C ALA A 15 3.98 -12.54 -15.62
N VAL A 16 4.78 -11.67 -15.03
CA VAL A 16 4.31 -10.52 -14.26
C VAL A 16 4.84 -9.26 -14.94
N VAL A 17 3.97 -8.32 -15.25
CA VAL A 17 4.31 -7.07 -15.94
C VAL A 17 4.10 -5.89 -15.00
N GLY A 18 5.16 -5.13 -14.74
CA GLY A 18 5.26 -4.07 -13.73
C GLY A 18 5.96 -4.54 -12.45
N ALA A 19 7.18 -4.03 -12.19
CA ALA A 19 8.01 -4.38 -11.04
C ALA A 19 7.90 -3.37 -9.89
N GLY A 20 6.72 -2.77 -9.69
CA GLY A 20 6.34 -2.04 -8.50
C GLY A 20 6.08 -2.97 -7.30
N LEU A 21 5.44 -2.47 -6.25
CA LEU A 21 5.13 -3.24 -5.05
C LEU A 21 4.37 -4.54 -5.37
N MET A 22 3.21 -4.42 -6.03
CA MET A 22 2.37 -5.59 -6.34
C MET A 22 3.07 -6.60 -7.23
N GLY A 23 3.76 -6.15 -8.28
CA GLY A 23 4.45 -7.07 -9.18
C GLY A 23 5.57 -7.83 -8.52
N ARG A 24 6.39 -7.18 -7.68
CA ARG A 24 7.45 -7.87 -6.90
C ARG A 24 6.87 -8.85 -5.89
N MET A 25 5.80 -8.49 -5.19
CA MET A 25 5.12 -9.37 -4.23
C MET A 25 4.48 -10.58 -4.93
N MET A 26 3.77 -10.36 -6.04
CA MET A 26 3.19 -11.46 -6.84
C MET A 26 4.27 -12.39 -7.37
N ALA A 27 5.34 -11.84 -7.98
CA ALA A 27 6.44 -12.63 -8.49
C ALA A 27 7.11 -13.47 -7.40
N TYR A 28 7.32 -12.88 -6.21
CA TYR A 28 7.88 -13.59 -5.05
C TYR A 28 6.98 -14.75 -4.59
N ALA A 29 5.68 -14.48 -4.37
CA ALA A 29 4.75 -15.49 -3.89
C ALA A 29 4.59 -16.66 -4.89
N LEU A 30 4.54 -16.35 -6.18
CA LEU A 30 4.43 -17.36 -7.24
C LEU A 30 5.71 -18.19 -7.41
N ALA A 31 6.88 -17.56 -7.37
CA ALA A 31 8.16 -18.25 -7.41
C ALA A 31 8.34 -19.15 -6.18
N LYS A 32 7.98 -18.67 -4.99
CA LYS A 32 7.95 -19.47 -3.75
C LYS A 32 7.01 -20.67 -3.86
N GLY A 33 5.89 -20.53 -4.58
CA GLY A 33 4.95 -21.61 -4.91
C GLY A 33 5.44 -22.56 -6.01
N GLY A 34 6.67 -22.41 -6.53
CA GLY A 34 7.31 -23.29 -7.49
C GLY A 34 7.03 -22.95 -8.98
N ALA A 35 6.48 -21.77 -9.26
CA ALA A 35 6.30 -21.32 -10.65
C ALA A 35 7.62 -20.87 -11.29
N GLN A 36 7.71 -21.02 -12.61
CA GLN A 36 8.72 -20.37 -13.43
C GLN A 36 8.27 -18.96 -13.78
N VAL A 37 8.80 -17.96 -13.04
CA VAL A 37 8.35 -16.57 -13.16
C VAL A 37 9.28 -15.75 -14.04
N SER A 38 8.68 -14.91 -14.90
CA SER A 38 9.36 -13.83 -15.62
C SER A 38 8.73 -12.51 -15.22
N LEU A 39 9.54 -11.58 -14.65
CA LEU A 39 9.11 -10.25 -14.27
C LEU A 39 9.62 -9.24 -15.29
N TYR A 40 8.74 -8.37 -15.78
CA TYR A 40 9.03 -7.35 -16.77
C TYR A 40 8.75 -5.96 -16.21
N ASP A 41 9.62 -5.00 -16.52
CA ASP A 41 9.35 -3.59 -16.22
C ASP A 41 9.89 -2.67 -17.34
N ARG A 42 9.16 -1.59 -17.61
CA ARG A 42 9.58 -0.56 -18.57
C ARG A 42 10.77 0.26 -18.08
N GLY A 43 10.96 0.34 -16.77
CA GLY A 43 12.06 1.05 -16.11
C GLY A 43 13.22 0.15 -15.77
N GLY A 44 14.22 0.77 -15.13
CA GLY A 44 15.40 0.07 -14.62
C GLY A 44 15.16 -0.61 -13.28
N ILE A 45 16.20 -1.25 -12.78
CA ILE A 45 16.21 -1.98 -11.51
C ILE A 45 15.88 -1.08 -10.30
N GLY A 46 16.14 0.23 -10.38
CA GLY A 46 15.86 1.23 -9.33
C GLY A 46 14.37 1.46 -9.09
N GLY A 47 13.51 1.13 -10.06
CA GLY A 47 12.06 1.29 -9.94
C GLY A 47 11.59 2.75 -9.96
N GLU A 48 12.27 3.63 -10.68
CA GLU A 48 12.08 5.09 -10.70
C GLU A 48 10.63 5.49 -11.05
N HIS A 49 9.92 4.62 -11.76
CA HIS A 49 8.53 4.85 -12.18
C HIS A 49 7.48 4.28 -11.21
N ALA A 50 7.90 3.59 -10.16
CA ALA A 50 6.98 2.97 -9.22
C ALA A 50 6.61 3.92 -8.08
N ALA A 51 5.31 4.17 -7.88
CA ALA A 51 4.83 4.99 -6.76
C ALA A 51 5.30 4.46 -5.38
N ALA A 52 5.58 3.17 -5.29
CA ALA A 52 6.06 2.52 -4.07
C ALA A 52 7.42 3.03 -3.58
N THR A 53 8.29 3.57 -4.46
CA THR A 53 9.64 4.01 -4.11
C THR A 53 9.67 5.24 -3.22
N ILE A 54 8.62 6.05 -3.24
CA ILE A 54 8.53 7.28 -2.42
C ILE A 54 7.57 7.16 -1.23
N ALA A 55 6.74 6.13 -1.20
CA ALA A 55 5.72 5.95 -0.17
C ALA A 55 6.31 5.86 1.24
N ALA A 56 5.61 6.40 2.24
CA ALA A 56 6.00 6.25 3.65
C ALA A 56 5.75 4.84 4.21
N ALA A 57 4.97 4.03 3.50
CA ALA A 57 4.62 2.65 3.88
C ALA A 57 4.06 2.53 5.30
N MET A 58 3.14 3.43 5.65
CA MET A 58 2.38 3.35 6.89
C MET A 58 1.30 2.27 6.78
N LEU A 59 1.12 1.52 7.85
CA LEU A 59 0.18 0.41 7.99
C LEU A 59 -0.84 0.79 9.08
N ALA A 60 -1.79 1.65 8.70
CA ALA A 60 -2.60 2.43 9.64
C ALA A 60 -4.11 2.28 9.36
N PRO A 61 -4.70 1.07 9.51
CA PRO A 61 -6.08 0.83 9.12
C PRO A 61 -7.10 1.63 9.93
N LEU A 62 -6.88 1.84 11.23
CA LEU A 62 -7.80 2.64 12.05
C LEU A 62 -7.74 4.12 11.66
N ALA A 63 -6.55 4.69 11.49
CA ALA A 63 -6.41 6.08 11.05
C ALA A 63 -7.07 6.31 9.69
N GLU A 64 -6.91 5.37 8.76
CA GLU A 64 -7.53 5.44 7.43
C GLU A 64 -9.07 5.27 7.49
N SER A 65 -9.63 4.62 8.50
CA SER A 65 -11.09 4.42 8.66
C SER A 65 -11.89 5.74 8.71
N ALA A 66 -11.23 6.85 9.00
CA ALA A 66 -11.87 8.17 8.99
C ALA A 66 -12.16 8.71 7.59
N ILE A 67 -11.50 8.19 6.57
CA ILE A 67 -11.45 8.83 5.23
C ILE A 67 -11.47 7.80 4.08
N THR A 68 -11.64 6.52 4.36
CA THR A 68 -11.71 5.47 3.33
C THR A 68 -12.84 4.49 3.62
N GLU A 69 -13.14 3.66 2.64
CA GLU A 69 -14.20 2.67 2.71
C GLU A 69 -13.85 1.50 3.67
N ALA A 70 -14.86 0.90 4.27
CA ALA A 70 -14.69 -0.17 5.25
C ALA A 70 -13.91 -1.39 4.72
N ASN A 71 -14.05 -1.71 3.43
CA ASN A 71 -13.32 -2.83 2.80
C ASN A 71 -11.81 -2.58 2.75
N VAL A 72 -11.35 -1.35 2.52
CA VAL A 72 -9.92 -0.99 2.59
C VAL A 72 -9.39 -1.18 4.01
N VAL A 73 -10.18 -0.77 5.01
CA VAL A 73 -9.85 -0.98 6.43
C VAL A 73 -9.74 -2.46 6.75
N GLN A 74 -10.69 -3.29 6.28
CA GLN A 74 -10.67 -4.75 6.47
C GLN A 74 -9.45 -5.41 5.81
N MET A 75 -9.13 -5.00 4.59
CA MET A 75 -7.90 -5.45 3.91
C MET A 75 -6.65 -5.04 4.68
N GLY A 76 -6.62 -3.83 5.26
CA GLY A 76 -5.53 -3.36 6.10
C GLY A 76 -5.36 -4.17 7.38
N MET A 77 -6.45 -4.45 8.08
CA MET A 77 -6.43 -5.29 9.29
C MET A 77 -5.98 -6.73 9.00
N TYR A 78 -6.43 -7.30 7.89
CA TYR A 78 -5.93 -8.59 7.41
C TYR A 78 -4.42 -8.55 7.11
N SER A 79 -3.95 -7.45 6.54
CA SER A 79 -2.58 -7.32 6.03
C SER A 79 -1.53 -7.11 7.12
N LEU A 80 -1.87 -6.54 8.28
CA LEU A 80 -0.92 -6.27 9.36
C LEU A 80 -0.15 -7.52 9.81
N PRO A 81 -0.79 -8.61 10.27
CA PRO A 81 -0.07 -9.83 10.65
C PRO A 81 0.61 -10.50 9.44
N ARG A 82 0.09 -10.31 8.23
CA ARG A 82 0.71 -10.81 7.01
C ARG A 82 2.02 -10.10 6.71
N TRP A 83 2.10 -8.78 6.95
CA TRP A 83 3.35 -8.04 6.78
C TRP A 83 4.43 -8.52 7.74
N GLN A 84 4.09 -8.73 9.00
CA GLN A 84 5.04 -9.26 9.98
C GLN A 84 5.62 -10.61 9.53
N ALA A 85 4.77 -11.53 9.12
CA ALA A 85 5.20 -12.84 8.62
C ALA A 85 6.01 -12.70 7.31
N PHE A 86 5.56 -11.87 6.38
CA PHE A 86 6.18 -11.68 5.06
C PHE A 86 7.59 -11.07 5.17
N THR A 87 7.76 -10.03 5.98
CA THR A 87 9.08 -9.41 6.16
C THR A 87 10.07 -10.32 6.88
N ALA A 88 9.60 -11.14 7.82
CA ALA A 88 10.43 -12.12 8.53
C ALA A 88 10.94 -13.27 7.64
N GLU A 89 10.27 -13.56 6.52
CA GLU A 89 10.69 -14.58 5.56
C GLU A 89 11.77 -14.11 4.57
N LEU A 90 11.93 -12.80 4.42
CA LEU A 90 12.88 -12.23 3.46
C LEU A 90 14.31 -12.33 3.99
N SER A 91 15.25 -12.66 3.10
CA SER A 91 16.66 -12.88 3.46
C SER A 91 17.42 -11.60 3.81
N LEU A 92 17.06 -10.46 3.21
CA LEU A 92 17.57 -9.17 3.63
C LEU A 92 16.59 -8.54 4.63
N PRO A 93 17.10 -7.94 5.74
CA PRO A 93 16.25 -7.35 6.74
C PRO A 93 15.41 -6.20 6.16
N VAL A 94 14.20 -6.07 6.67
CA VAL A 94 13.27 -4.98 6.35
C VAL A 94 12.82 -4.38 7.67
N PHE A 95 13.07 -3.10 7.86
CA PHE A 95 12.50 -2.40 9.00
C PHE A 95 10.97 -2.53 8.97
N PHE A 96 10.45 -3.19 9.99
CA PHE A 96 9.02 -3.35 10.25
C PHE A 96 8.76 -3.05 11.72
N GLN A 97 7.79 -2.19 11.99
CA GLN A 97 7.42 -1.78 13.32
C GLN A 97 5.90 -1.76 13.46
N GLN A 98 5.37 -2.34 14.53
CA GLN A 98 3.96 -2.32 14.87
C GLN A 98 3.78 -1.84 16.32
N GLU A 99 4.09 -0.56 16.55
CA GLU A 99 4.05 0.09 17.87
C GLU A 99 3.02 1.22 17.94
N GLY A 100 2.09 1.23 17.01
CA GLY A 100 1.02 2.21 16.94
C GLY A 100 1.38 3.50 16.21
N THR A 101 0.39 4.38 16.13
CA THR A 101 0.46 5.74 15.56
C THR A 101 -0.03 6.74 16.59
N VAL A 102 0.60 7.90 16.66
CA VAL A 102 0.15 9.01 17.51
C VAL A 102 -0.39 10.15 16.65
N PHE A 103 -1.57 10.65 16.97
CA PHE A 103 -2.08 11.93 16.48
C PHE A 103 -1.83 13.00 17.52
N VAL A 104 -1.37 14.16 17.06
CA VAL A 104 -1.22 15.38 17.86
C VAL A 104 -1.88 16.56 17.16
N TRP A 105 -2.20 17.60 17.92
CA TRP A 105 -2.82 18.83 17.42
C TRP A 105 -2.47 20.03 18.28
N HIS A 106 -2.44 21.18 17.68
CA HIS A 106 -2.33 22.44 18.42
C HIS A 106 -3.67 22.82 19.05
N GLN A 107 -3.67 23.56 20.14
CA GLN A 107 -4.87 23.92 20.90
C GLN A 107 -5.99 24.54 20.03
N GLN A 108 -5.62 25.32 19.03
CA GLN A 108 -6.55 25.91 18.08
C GLN A 108 -7.31 24.87 17.23
N ASP A 109 -6.74 23.67 17.03
CA ASP A 109 -7.28 22.59 16.20
C ASP A 109 -8.03 21.52 17.02
N ALA A 110 -8.26 21.78 18.33
CA ALA A 110 -8.88 20.82 19.25
C ALA A 110 -10.29 20.38 18.81
N THR A 111 -11.05 21.24 18.14
CA THR A 111 -12.38 20.91 17.62
C THR A 111 -12.30 19.83 16.53
N GLU A 112 -11.34 19.96 15.62
CA GLU A 112 -11.11 18.97 14.57
C GLU A 112 -10.61 17.64 15.14
N ALA A 113 -9.72 17.70 16.12
CA ALA A 113 -9.24 16.53 16.85
C ALA A 113 -10.38 15.78 17.56
N LYS A 114 -11.30 16.51 18.21
CA LYS A 114 -12.48 15.92 18.83
C LYS A 114 -13.42 15.25 17.82
N ARG A 115 -13.60 15.89 16.65
CA ARG A 115 -14.42 15.34 15.56
C ARG A 115 -13.82 14.03 15.05
N LEU A 116 -12.52 14.02 14.74
CA LEU A 116 -11.80 12.84 14.29
C LEU A 116 -11.85 11.71 15.32
N SER A 117 -11.53 12.01 16.59
CA SER A 117 -11.57 11.03 17.68
C SER A 117 -12.97 10.39 17.81
N SER A 118 -14.03 11.21 17.79
CA SER A 118 -15.41 10.71 17.85
C SER A 118 -15.77 9.81 16.68
N GLN A 119 -15.26 10.12 15.47
CA GLN A 119 -15.46 9.31 14.28
C GLN A 119 -14.73 7.97 14.40
N LEU A 120 -13.44 7.95 14.81
CA LEU A 120 -12.68 6.73 14.99
C LEU A 120 -13.31 5.81 16.05
N ILE A 121 -13.75 6.37 17.20
CA ILE A 121 -14.46 5.61 18.24
C ILE A 121 -15.74 4.98 17.69
N ARG A 122 -16.50 5.72 16.89
CA ARG A 122 -17.73 5.20 16.25
C ARG A 122 -17.40 4.06 15.28
N ASN A 123 -16.41 4.25 14.40
CA ASN A 123 -15.99 3.21 13.44
C ASN A 123 -15.54 1.93 14.16
N CYS A 124 -14.83 2.05 15.30
CA CYS A 124 -14.47 0.90 16.11
C CYS A 124 -15.71 0.17 16.66
N ARG A 125 -16.65 0.90 17.22
CA ARG A 125 -17.91 0.30 17.76
C ARG A 125 -18.71 -0.40 16.68
N GLU A 126 -18.83 0.21 15.51
CA GLU A 126 -19.51 -0.37 14.35
C GLU A 126 -18.80 -1.65 13.88
N SER A 127 -17.46 -1.64 13.81
CA SER A 127 -16.69 -2.82 13.40
C SER A 127 -16.78 -4.01 14.38
N GLN A 128 -17.08 -3.74 15.66
CA GLN A 128 -17.21 -4.75 16.70
C GLN A 128 -18.62 -5.36 16.81
N GLN A 129 -19.59 -4.85 16.05
CA GLN A 129 -20.94 -5.44 16.05
C GLN A 129 -20.93 -6.84 15.41
N PRO A 130 -21.77 -7.75 15.88
CA PRO A 130 -21.87 -9.11 15.33
C PRO A 130 -22.13 -9.08 13.81
N GLY A 131 -21.24 -9.70 13.04
CA GLY A 131 -21.34 -9.79 11.59
C GLY A 131 -20.89 -8.53 10.81
N ALA A 132 -20.52 -7.45 11.48
CA ALA A 132 -20.11 -6.20 10.80
C ALA A 132 -18.71 -6.29 10.20
N SER A 133 -17.79 -7.00 10.84
CA SER A 133 -16.39 -7.08 10.42
C SER A 133 -15.77 -8.43 10.75
N ALA A 134 -14.95 -8.93 9.83
CA ALA A 134 -14.13 -10.11 10.07
C ALA A 134 -12.88 -9.78 10.91
N PHE A 135 -12.48 -8.51 10.96
CA PHE A 135 -11.30 -7.99 11.64
C PHE A 135 -11.71 -6.71 12.40
N PRO A 136 -12.18 -6.81 13.65
CA PRO A 136 -12.66 -5.66 14.41
C PRO A 136 -11.50 -4.72 14.75
N LEU A 137 -11.80 -3.41 14.72
CA LEU A 137 -10.87 -2.36 15.10
C LEU A 137 -10.81 -2.22 16.63
N GLU A 138 -9.63 -1.93 17.15
CA GLU A 138 -9.46 -1.59 18.56
C GLU A 138 -9.65 -0.09 18.81
N GLN A 139 -10.10 0.24 20.04
CA GLN A 139 -10.39 1.63 20.40
C GLN A 139 -9.12 2.48 20.47
N PRO A 140 -9.15 3.70 19.92
CA PRO A 140 -8.08 4.65 20.12
C PRO A 140 -8.02 5.09 21.61
N GLN A 141 -6.81 5.40 22.09
CA GLN A 141 -6.56 5.81 23.47
C GLN A 141 -6.30 7.32 23.50
N GLN A 142 -7.07 8.03 24.32
CA GLN A 142 -6.81 9.44 24.59
C GLN A 142 -5.56 9.58 25.44
N LEU A 143 -4.67 10.47 25.06
CA LEU A 143 -3.46 10.78 25.79
C LEU A 143 -3.58 12.19 26.41
N ASP A 144 -3.37 12.30 27.71
CA ASP A 144 -3.04 13.52 28.39
C ASP A 144 -1.53 13.82 28.26
N ARG A 145 -1.08 14.88 28.92
CA ARG A 145 0.33 15.31 28.84
C ARG A 145 1.29 14.25 29.36
N ASP A 146 0.97 13.60 30.47
CA ASP A 146 1.87 12.66 31.11
C ASP A 146 1.95 11.33 30.33
N SER A 147 0.83 10.82 29.88
CA SER A 147 0.77 9.64 29.03
C SER A 147 1.40 9.88 27.65
N LEU A 148 1.25 11.08 27.07
CA LEU A 148 1.95 11.46 25.85
C LEU A 148 3.47 11.54 26.06
N ALA A 149 3.91 12.14 27.18
CA ALA A 149 5.33 12.21 27.53
C ALA A 149 5.95 10.82 27.77
N GLY A 150 5.19 9.91 28.37
CA GLY A 150 5.62 8.52 28.54
C GLY A 150 5.75 7.76 27.21
N LEU A 151 4.83 8.00 26.28
CA LEU A 151 4.76 7.31 24.99
C LEU A 151 5.73 7.89 23.96
N GLU A 152 5.74 9.24 23.82
CA GLU A 152 6.55 10.02 22.88
C GLU A 152 7.15 11.26 23.56
N PRO A 153 8.25 11.11 24.30
CA PRO A 153 8.86 12.21 25.05
C PRO A 153 9.17 13.44 24.15
N SER A 154 9.58 13.21 22.93
CA SER A 154 9.89 14.26 21.94
C SER A 154 8.71 15.15 21.56
N LEU A 155 7.46 14.78 21.89
CA LEU A 155 6.28 15.58 21.59
C LEU A 155 5.76 16.36 22.79
N ALA A 156 6.15 16.00 24.03
CA ALA A 156 5.56 16.50 25.27
C ALA A 156 5.81 17.98 25.54
N ASP A 157 6.85 18.57 24.97
CA ASP A 157 7.14 19.99 25.13
C ASP A 157 6.18 20.89 24.34
N ARG A 158 5.60 20.37 23.25
CA ARG A 158 4.74 21.14 22.35
C ARG A 158 3.28 20.76 22.41
N PHE A 159 2.99 19.51 22.79
CA PHE A 159 1.63 18.97 22.80
C PHE A 159 1.25 18.50 24.19
N HIS A 160 0.03 18.84 24.62
CA HIS A 160 -0.50 18.46 25.93
C HIS A 160 -1.56 17.37 25.84
N GLN A 161 -1.91 16.99 24.63
CA GLN A 161 -2.93 15.96 24.35
C GLN A 161 -2.56 15.25 23.06
N GLY A 162 -2.97 13.99 22.96
CA GLY A 162 -2.81 13.18 21.78
C GLY A 162 -3.87 12.10 21.69
N LEU A 163 -3.85 11.37 20.58
CA LEU A 163 -4.66 10.19 20.38
C LEU A 163 -3.72 9.07 19.91
N PHE A 164 -3.70 7.97 20.64
CA PHE A 164 -2.88 6.81 20.30
C PHE A 164 -3.71 5.69 19.69
N LEU A 165 -3.24 5.15 18.58
CA LEU A 165 -3.82 4.03 17.86
C LEU A 165 -2.85 2.84 17.95
N PRO A 166 -3.09 1.87 18.86
CA PRO A 166 -2.05 0.96 19.36
C PRO A 166 -1.57 -0.09 18.34
N HIS A 167 -2.41 -0.53 17.42
CA HIS A 167 -2.09 -1.68 16.54
C HIS A 167 -1.62 -1.29 15.15
N GLU A 168 -1.39 -0.02 14.92
CA GLU A 168 -0.86 0.45 13.65
C GLU A 168 0.65 0.25 13.55
N GLY A 169 1.16 0.30 12.33
CA GLY A 169 2.57 0.09 12.09
C GLY A 169 3.10 0.82 10.88
N GLN A 170 4.31 0.46 10.52
CA GLN A 170 5.03 0.94 9.35
C GLN A 170 6.11 -0.05 8.94
N LEU A 171 6.60 0.10 7.72
CA LEU A 171 7.81 -0.57 7.26
C LEU A 171 8.66 0.39 6.41
N ASP A 172 9.91 0.04 6.15
CA ASP A 172 10.70 0.78 5.15
C ASP A 172 10.39 0.26 3.75
N ASN A 173 9.81 1.13 2.94
CA ASN A 173 9.41 0.81 1.57
C ASN A 173 10.58 0.42 0.67
N ARG A 174 11.73 1.10 0.82
CA ARG A 174 12.91 0.88 -0.02
C ARG A 174 13.63 -0.41 0.36
N GLN A 175 13.77 -0.66 1.67
CA GLN A 175 14.32 -1.93 2.15
C GLN A 175 13.45 -3.11 1.68
N LEU A 176 12.11 -3.00 1.78
CA LEU A 176 11.20 -4.03 1.28
C LEU A 176 11.38 -4.28 -0.22
N LEU A 177 11.37 -3.23 -1.02
CA LEU A 177 11.54 -3.37 -2.48
C LEU A 177 12.90 -3.96 -2.85
N ALA A 178 13.96 -3.57 -2.15
CA ALA A 178 15.30 -4.14 -2.35
C ALA A 178 15.38 -5.61 -1.91
N SER A 179 14.82 -5.94 -0.76
CA SER A 179 14.79 -7.31 -0.24
C SER A 179 13.99 -8.26 -1.13
N LEU A 180 12.84 -7.81 -1.64
CA LEU A 180 12.06 -8.56 -2.64
C LEU A 180 12.87 -8.81 -3.91
N LEU A 181 13.56 -7.79 -4.43
CA LEU A 181 14.38 -7.93 -5.63
C LEU A 181 15.53 -8.93 -5.43
N HIS A 182 16.19 -8.87 -4.28
CA HIS A 182 17.22 -9.82 -3.91
C HIS A 182 16.69 -11.26 -3.85
N ALA A 183 15.51 -11.45 -3.20
CA ALA A 183 14.86 -12.75 -3.10
C ALA A 183 14.46 -13.32 -4.47
N LEU A 184 13.93 -12.48 -5.37
CA LEU A 184 13.59 -12.87 -6.75
C LEU A 184 14.82 -13.34 -7.52
N GLY A 185 15.96 -12.67 -7.36
CA GLY A 185 17.23 -13.09 -7.94
C GLY A 185 17.69 -14.45 -7.41
N ALA A 186 17.63 -14.67 -6.09
CA ALA A 186 17.97 -15.94 -5.45
C ALA A 186 17.06 -17.11 -5.91
N MET A 187 15.79 -16.83 -6.22
CA MET A 187 14.81 -17.78 -6.76
C MET A 187 14.92 -17.96 -8.28
N GLN A 188 15.94 -17.37 -8.93
CA GLN A 188 16.16 -17.44 -10.38
C GLN A 188 14.98 -16.94 -11.24
N VAL A 189 14.20 -15.99 -10.72
CA VAL A 189 13.18 -15.28 -11.49
C VAL A 189 13.86 -14.53 -12.64
N LYS A 190 13.34 -14.64 -13.85
CA LYS A 190 13.84 -13.87 -15.00
C LYS A 190 13.44 -12.42 -14.85
N LEU A 191 14.41 -11.54 -14.60
CA LEU A 191 14.21 -10.09 -14.45
C LEU A 191 14.50 -9.40 -15.77
N ASN A 192 13.50 -8.76 -16.37
CA ASN A 192 13.57 -8.12 -17.68
C ASN A 192 13.28 -6.63 -17.53
N TRP A 193 14.35 -5.84 -17.42
CA TRP A 193 14.33 -4.39 -17.25
C TRP A 193 14.36 -3.64 -18.56
N ASN A 194 13.87 -2.39 -18.56
CA ASN A 194 13.82 -1.50 -19.72
C ASN A 194 13.04 -2.13 -20.90
N GLN A 195 12.00 -2.89 -20.58
CA GLN A 195 11.14 -3.54 -21.56
C GLN A 195 9.70 -3.09 -21.39
N LEU A 196 9.24 -2.30 -22.35
CA LEU A 196 7.82 -1.95 -22.44
C LEU A 196 7.07 -3.13 -23.08
N ILE A 197 6.32 -3.84 -22.27
CA ILE A 197 5.58 -5.06 -22.66
C ILE A 197 4.08 -4.79 -22.54
N ASP A 198 3.33 -5.20 -23.55
CA ASP A 198 1.89 -5.31 -23.48
C ASP A 198 1.50 -6.70 -22.92
N PRO A 199 0.76 -6.78 -21.80
CA PRO A 199 0.31 -8.05 -21.24
C PRO A 199 -0.58 -8.87 -22.16
N ASP A 200 -1.40 -8.23 -23.00
CA ASP A 200 -2.23 -8.90 -23.99
C ASP A 200 -1.38 -9.58 -25.08
N ASP A 201 -0.29 -8.95 -25.51
CA ASP A 201 0.64 -9.55 -26.45
C ASP A 201 1.36 -10.77 -25.86
N LEU A 202 1.81 -10.69 -24.61
CA LEU A 202 2.39 -11.84 -23.93
C LEU A 202 1.39 -12.99 -23.80
N HIS A 203 0.14 -12.67 -23.45
CA HIS A 203 -0.92 -13.65 -23.32
C HIS A 203 -1.22 -14.32 -24.67
N ARG A 204 -1.33 -13.56 -25.76
CA ARG A 204 -1.57 -14.09 -27.12
C ARG A 204 -0.48 -15.03 -27.63
N GLN A 205 0.76 -14.86 -27.14
CA GLN A 205 1.87 -15.77 -27.50
C GLN A 205 1.69 -17.20 -26.95
N GLY A 206 0.81 -17.41 -25.95
CA GLY A 206 0.54 -18.75 -25.37
C GLY A 206 1.72 -19.39 -24.66
N LYS A 207 2.78 -18.63 -24.34
CA LYS A 207 4.00 -19.14 -23.71
C LYS A 207 3.90 -19.23 -22.19
N HIS A 208 2.90 -18.56 -21.59
CA HIS A 208 2.67 -18.48 -20.16
C HIS A 208 1.29 -19.03 -19.81
N ASP A 209 1.19 -19.75 -18.71
CA ASP A 209 -0.09 -20.19 -18.16
C ASP A 209 -0.89 -19.03 -17.58
N TRP A 210 -0.17 -18.02 -17.06
CA TRP A 210 -0.73 -16.77 -16.55
C TRP A 210 0.13 -15.57 -16.95
N VAL A 211 -0.54 -14.49 -17.25
CA VAL A 211 0.03 -13.14 -17.36
C VAL A 211 -0.66 -12.25 -16.34
N ILE A 212 0.11 -11.54 -15.52
CA ILE A 212 -0.41 -10.69 -14.45
C ILE A 212 0.04 -9.25 -14.72
N ASP A 213 -0.91 -8.35 -14.95
CA ASP A 213 -0.65 -6.93 -15.16
C ASP A 213 -0.68 -6.17 -13.83
N CYS A 214 0.50 -5.70 -13.40
CA CYS A 214 0.71 -4.87 -12.20
C CYS A 214 1.34 -3.51 -12.56
N ARG A 215 1.12 -3.00 -13.79
CA ARG A 215 1.80 -1.80 -14.32
C ARG A 215 1.38 -0.48 -13.68
N GLY A 216 0.42 -0.49 -12.74
CA GLY A 216 -0.08 0.75 -12.16
C GLY A 216 -0.60 1.71 -13.24
N LEU A 217 -0.17 2.98 -13.24
CA LEU A 217 -0.58 3.96 -14.28
C LEU A 217 -0.19 3.58 -15.70
N GLY A 218 0.76 2.67 -15.88
CA GLY A 218 1.11 2.13 -17.20
C GLY A 218 0.05 1.21 -17.82
N ALA A 219 -1.03 0.90 -17.09
CA ALA A 219 -2.12 0.04 -17.54
C ALA A 219 -3.40 0.80 -17.93
N LYS A 220 -3.36 2.12 -18.12
CA LYS A 220 -4.57 2.96 -18.36
C LYS A 220 -5.48 2.43 -19.46
N GLU A 221 -4.91 2.00 -20.56
CA GLU A 221 -5.64 1.49 -21.71
C GLU A 221 -6.46 0.24 -21.38
N ALA A 222 -5.97 -0.59 -20.45
CA ALA A 222 -6.66 -1.80 -20.01
C ALA A 222 -7.81 -1.51 -19.02
N TRP A 223 -8.01 -0.26 -18.61
CA TRP A 223 -8.99 0.13 -17.57
C TRP A 223 -10.03 1.13 -18.08
N GLU A 224 -10.43 1.08 -19.36
CA GLU A 224 -11.40 2.01 -19.96
C GLU A 224 -12.77 1.97 -19.26
N SER A 225 -13.25 0.79 -18.87
CA SER A 225 -14.55 0.60 -18.19
C SER A 225 -14.57 1.14 -16.75
N ASN A 226 -13.40 1.22 -16.10
CA ASN A 226 -13.21 1.83 -14.78
C ASN A 226 -11.94 2.68 -14.83
N PRO A 227 -12.04 3.95 -15.29
CA PRO A 227 -10.88 4.75 -15.68
C PRO A 227 -9.85 4.89 -14.57
N LEU A 228 -8.61 4.56 -14.94
CA LEU A 228 -7.43 4.69 -14.10
C LEU A 228 -6.84 6.11 -14.23
N ARG A 229 -6.68 6.79 -13.10
CA ARG A 229 -6.07 8.12 -13.02
C ARG A 229 -4.94 8.17 -11.99
N GLY A 230 -4.09 9.17 -12.12
CA GLY A 230 -3.02 9.43 -11.18
C GLY A 230 -3.41 10.52 -10.17
N ILE A 231 -3.18 10.26 -8.89
CA ILE A 231 -3.25 11.28 -7.84
C ILE A 231 -1.84 11.60 -7.39
N ARG A 232 -1.39 12.83 -7.70
CA ARG A 232 -0.05 13.31 -7.37
C ARG A 232 0.14 13.37 -5.85
N GLY A 233 1.25 12.83 -5.39
CA GLY A 233 1.70 12.91 -4.01
C GLY A 233 3.16 13.30 -3.93
N GLU A 234 3.45 14.23 -3.01
CA GLU A 234 4.80 14.71 -2.76
C GLU A 234 5.19 14.37 -1.33
N VAL A 235 6.41 13.89 -1.16
CA VAL A 235 6.97 13.52 0.14
C VAL A 235 8.39 14.06 0.26
N ILE A 236 8.82 14.25 1.50
CA ILE A 236 10.18 14.70 1.83
C ILE A 236 10.85 13.64 2.68
N ARG A 237 12.08 13.29 2.37
CA ARG A 237 12.96 12.50 3.23
C ARG A 237 13.92 13.42 3.97
N LEU A 238 13.94 13.31 5.28
CA LEU A 238 14.78 14.10 6.18
C LEU A 238 15.72 13.19 6.96
N HIS A 239 16.92 13.68 7.25
CA HIS A 239 17.78 13.13 8.28
C HIS A 239 17.81 14.13 9.44
N ALA A 240 17.32 13.72 10.61
CA ALA A 240 17.11 14.59 11.76
C ALA A 240 17.56 13.94 13.08
N PRO A 241 18.86 13.84 13.37
CA PRO A 241 19.40 13.12 14.53
C PRO A 241 18.99 13.74 15.89
N GLU A 242 18.56 14.99 15.91
CA GLU A 242 18.05 15.65 17.11
C GLU A 242 16.59 15.31 17.43
N VAL A 243 15.87 14.69 16.49
CA VAL A 243 14.48 14.25 16.67
C VAL A 243 14.47 12.77 17.04
N LYS A 244 13.68 12.40 18.05
CA LYS A 244 13.61 11.01 18.54
C LYS A 244 12.16 10.52 18.60
N LEU A 245 11.43 10.69 17.51
CA LEU A 245 10.09 10.09 17.36
C LEU A 245 10.25 8.57 17.21
N LYS A 246 9.49 7.83 18.03
CA LYS A 246 9.57 6.35 18.07
C LYS A 246 8.61 5.69 17.09
N ARG A 247 7.54 6.38 16.70
CA ARG A 247 6.45 5.81 15.88
C ARG A 247 5.87 6.84 14.92
N PRO A 248 5.09 6.44 13.91
CA PRO A 248 4.40 7.38 13.05
C PRO A 248 3.60 8.40 13.84
N THR A 249 3.83 9.67 13.55
CA THR A 249 3.15 10.80 14.17
C THR A 249 2.35 11.52 13.10
N ARG A 250 1.07 11.80 13.37
CA ARG A 250 0.19 12.56 12.49
C ARG A 250 -0.19 13.88 13.14
N LEU A 251 0.02 14.97 12.43
CA LEU A 251 -0.47 16.30 12.86
C LEU A 251 -1.89 16.50 12.32
N ILE A 252 -2.85 16.69 13.21
CA ILE A 252 -4.18 17.17 12.85
C ILE A 252 -4.10 18.65 12.60
N HIS A 253 -4.34 19.04 11.36
CA HIS A 253 -4.38 20.43 10.94
C HIS A 253 -5.40 20.59 9.81
N PRO A 254 -6.32 21.56 9.86
CA PRO A 254 -7.43 21.66 8.91
C PRO A 254 -6.98 21.90 7.47
N ARG A 255 -5.81 22.51 7.29
CA ARG A 255 -5.30 22.87 5.97
C ARG A 255 -4.12 22.02 5.52
N TYR A 256 -3.26 21.58 6.45
CA TYR A 256 -2.01 20.87 6.16
C TYR A 256 -1.82 19.65 7.07
N PRO A 257 -2.71 18.65 7.00
CA PRO A 257 -2.49 17.41 7.74
C PRO A 257 -1.27 16.69 7.17
N ILE A 258 -0.33 16.36 8.04
CA ILE A 258 0.85 15.60 7.65
C ILE A 258 1.00 14.35 8.50
N TYR A 259 1.79 13.43 7.98
CA TYR A 259 2.39 12.36 8.76
C TYR A 259 3.91 12.48 8.76
N ILE A 260 4.53 12.02 9.83
CA ILE A 260 5.97 11.88 10.01
C ILE A 260 6.22 10.42 10.35
N ALA A 261 6.84 9.68 9.46
CA ALA A 261 7.13 8.25 9.62
C ALA A 261 8.63 8.07 9.90
N PRO A 262 9.05 7.83 11.17
CA PRO A 262 10.43 7.56 11.51
C PRO A 262 10.88 6.23 10.88
N LYS A 263 12.12 6.19 10.41
CA LYS A 263 12.82 5.01 9.91
C LYS A 263 14.11 4.82 10.69
N GLU A 264 14.90 3.81 10.36
CA GLU A 264 16.22 3.64 10.93
C GLU A 264 17.16 4.81 10.60
N ASP A 265 18.26 4.94 11.33
CA ASP A 265 19.32 5.92 11.11
C ASP A 265 18.82 7.38 11.12
N ASP A 266 17.93 7.72 12.06
CA ASP A 266 17.38 9.07 12.21
C ASP A 266 16.73 9.63 10.94
N MET A 267 16.25 8.73 10.08
CA MET A 267 15.56 9.05 8.84
C MET A 267 14.07 9.24 9.10
N TYR A 268 13.48 10.23 8.42
CA TYR A 268 12.05 10.52 8.50
C TYR A 268 11.46 10.69 7.12
N VAL A 269 10.30 10.08 6.88
CA VAL A 269 9.48 10.32 5.69
C VAL A 269 8.31 11.20 6.09
N VAL A 270 8.26 12.40 5.53
CA VAL A 270 7.22 13.41 5.79
C VAL A 270 6.31 13.52 4.57
N GLY A 271 5.03 13.44 4.78
CA GLY A 271 4.05 13.51 3.68
C GLY A 271 2.63 13.78 4.16
N ALA A 272 1.76 13.84 3.24
CA ALA A 272 1.97 13.97 1.83
C ALA A 272 0.92 14.91 1.24
N THR A 273 1.28 15.53 0.13
CA THR A 273 0.27 16.21 -0.68
C THR A 273 -0.67 15.21 -1.35
N GLU A 274 -1.86 15.67 -1.67
CA GLU A 274 -2.86 14.92 -2.43
C GLU A 274 -3.47 15.88 -3.45
N ILE A 275 -3.03 15.73 -4.71
CA ILE A 275 -3.38 16.67 -5.78
C ILE A 275 -3.95 15.88 -6.95
N GLU A 276 -5.16 16.25 -7.39
CA GLU A 276 -5.78 15.70 -8.60
C GLU A 276 -4.99 16.15 -9.86
N SER A 277 -3.89 15.47 -10.10
CA SER A 277 -2.98 15.75 -11.23
C SER A 277 -2.11 14.54 -11.50
N GLU A 278 -1.70 14.37 -12.74
CA GLU A 278 -0.70 13.36 -13.17
C GLU A 278 0.67 13.97 -13.48
N ASP A 279 0.85 15.23 -13.13
CA ASP A 279 2.12 15.92 -13.30
C ASP A 279 3.20 15.28 -12.43
N LEU A 280 4.28 14.82 -13.03
CA LEU A 280 5.46 14.22 -12.38
C LEU A 280 6.62 15.22 -12.25
N SER A 281 6.40 16.50 -12.53
CA SER A 281 7.41 17.53 -12.30
C SER A 281 7.87 17.55 -10.83
N PRO A 282 9.04 18.07 -10.52
CA PRO A 282 9.54 18.17 -9.15
C PRO A 282 8.56 18.88 -8.20
N THR A 283 8.73 18.64 -6.89
CA THR A 283 7.92 19.25 -5.82
C THR A 283 7.88 20.77 -5.95
N SER A 284 6.69 21.34 -5.86
CA SER A 284 6.51 22.79 -5.95
C SER A 284 7.00 23.50 -4.68
N VAL A 285 7.37 24.79 -4.81
CA VAL A 285 7.72 25.64 -3.66
C VAL A 285 6.58 25.66 -2.63
N ARG A 286 5.33 25.72 -3.07
CA ARG A 286 4.16 25.68 -2.17
C ARG A 286 4.15 24.40 -1.36
N SER A 287 4.20 23.24 -2.01
CA SER A 287 4.16 21.94 -1.34
C SER A 287 5.35 21.76 -0.39
N ALA A 288 6.54 22.18 -0.81
CA ALA A 288 7.72 22.14 0.05
C ALA A 288 7.53 22.99 1.32
N MET A 289 7.04 24.23 1.18
CA MET A 289 6.78 25.11 2.32
C MET A 289 5.70 24.54 3.24
N GLU A 290 4.62 24.00 2.69
CA GLU A 290 3.54 23.39 3.47
C GLU A 290 4.05 22.22 4.32
N LEU A 291 4.78 21.28 3.72
CA LEU A 291 5.31 20.10 4.41
C LEU A 291 6.40 20.48 5.43
N LEU A 292 7.35 21.35 5.05
CA LEU A 292 8.45 21.77 5.94
C LEU A 292 7.96 22.63 7.10
N SER A 293 7.02 23.54 6.87
CA SER A 293 6.43 24.33 7.95
C SER A 293 5.66 23.46 8.92
N ALA A 294 4.85 22.51 8.41
CA ALA A 294 4.08 21.62 9.25
C ALA A 294 4.98 20.73 10.11
N VAL A 295 6.02 20.12 9.54
CA VAL A 295 6.94 19.25 10.31
C VAL A 295 7.70 20.04 11.38
N TYR A 296 8.10 21.27 11.09
CA TYR A 296 8.76 22.15 12.06
C TYR A 296 7.85 22.50 13.26
N THR A 297 6.53 22.60 13.04
CA THR A 297 5.59 22.83 14.15
C THR A 297 5.47 21.64 15.09
N VAL A 298 5.77 20.43 14.61
CA VAL A 298 5.71 19.21 15.43
C VAL A 298 6.93 19.11 16.37
N HIS A 299 8.13 19.38 15.86
CA HIS A 299 9.34 19.29 16.67
C HIS A 299 10.42 20.28 16.18
N SER A 300 11.02 21.06 17.11
CA SER A 300 12.01 22.08 16.77
C SER A 300 13.30 21.52 16.16
N GLY A 301 13.69 20.30 16.50
CA GLY A 301 14.85 19.64 15.93
C GLY A 301 14.78 19.43 14.42
N PHE A 302 13.60 19.50 13.82
CA PHE A 302 13.48 19.50 12.37
C PHE A 302 13.98 20.77 11.70
N ALA A 303 14.22 21.85 12.44
CA ALA A 303 14.83 23.05 11.88
C ALA A 303 16.22 22.81 11.31
N GLU A 304 16.98 21.92 11.97
CA GLU A 304 18.35 21.58 11.58
C GLU A 304 18.45 20.27 10.79
N ALA A 305 17.29 19.65 10.47
CA ALA A 305 17.26 18.46 9.66
C ALA A 305 17.84 18.69 8.25
N ARG A 306 18.48 17.69 7.71
CA ARG A 306 18.97 17.72 6.33
C ARG A 306 17.89 17.17 5.40
N ILE A 307 17.51 17.96 4.41
CA ILE A 307 16.61 17.53 3.34
C ILE A 307 17.43 16.66 2.38
N LEU A 308 17.15 15.36 2.39
CA LEU A 308 17.87 14.42 1.53
C LEU A 308 17.19 14.30 0.17
N GLU A 309 15.85 14.39 0.14
CA GLU A 309 15.09 14.16 -1.07
C GLU A 309 13.71 14.82 -0.97
N MET A 310 13.27 15.42 -2.05
CA MET A 310 11.89 15.83 -2.31
C MET A 310 11.40 15.07 -3.52
N SER A 311 10.45 14.19 -3.34
CA SER A 311 10.01 13.26 -4.39
C SER A 311 8.54 13.43 -4.72
N THR A 312 8.24 13.23 -6.01
CA THR A 312 6.89 13.28 -6.56
C THR A 312 6.58 11.98 -7.28
N GLN A 313 5.40 11.42 -7.01
CA GLN A 313 4.84 10.32 -7.80
C GLN A 313 3.30 10.40 -7.84
N CYS A 314 2.71 9.72 -8.81
CA CYS A 314 1.27 9.60 -8.93
C CYS A 314 0.79 8.23 -8.48
N ARG A 315 -0.19 8.22 -7.58
CA ARG A 315 -0.82 6.99 -7.06
C ARG A 315 -1.81 6.45 -8.10
N PRO A 316 -1.69 5.18 -8.53
CA PRO A 316 -2.67 4.57 -9.44
C PRO A 316 -4.03 4.44 -8.75
N THR A 317 -5.04 5.11 -9.28
CA THR A 317 -6.33 5.27 -8.63
C THR A 317 -7.46 5.00 -9.61
N LEU A 318 -8.36 4.09 -9.28
CA LEU A 318 -9.60 3.86 -10.02
C LEU A 318 -10.65 4.91 -9.64
N LYS A 319 -11.74 5.00 -10.39
CA LYS A 319 -12.74 6.06 -10.26
C LYS A 319 -13.28 6.23 -8.83
N ASP A 320 -13.44 5.13 -8.10
CA ASP A 320 -13.98 5.09 -6.74
C ASP A 320 -12.92 4.98 -5.63
N ASN A 321 -11.63 5.10 -5.98
CA ASN A 321 -10.48 4.96 -5.09
C ASN A 321 -10.32 3.57 -4.45
N LEU A 322 -10.96 2.53 -5.01
CA LEU A 322 -10.92 1.17 -4.50
C LEU A 322 -10.08 0.25 -5.38
N PRO A 323 -9.39 -0.74 -4.81
CA PRO A 323 -8.64 -1.73 -5.57
C PRO A 323 -9.57 -2.68 -6.31
N GLU A 324 -9.07 -3.19 -7.43
CA GLU A 324 -9.78 -4.18 -8.24
C GLU A 324 -8.82 -5.24 -8.77
N ILE A 325 -9.25 -6.50 -8.73
CA ILE A 325 -8.66 -7.60 -9.47
C ILE A 325 -9.62 -7.92 -10.63
N ARG A 326 -9.11 -7.88 -11.85
CA ARG A 326 -9.88 -8.20 -13.05
C ARG A 326 -9.30 -9.41 -13.75
N ILE A 327 -10.13 -10.39 -14.05
CA ILE A 327 -9.81 -11.49 -14.95
C ILE A 327 -10.33 -11.09 -16.33
N SER A 328 -9.45 -10.57 -17.16
CA SER A 328 -9.83 -10.08 -18.50
C SER A 328 -10.07 -11.24 -19.46
N LYS A 329 -9.22 -12.27 -19.36
CA LYS A 329 -9.33 -13.49 -20.15
C LYS A 329 -8.82 -14.67 -19.32
N PRO A 330 -9.17 -15.91 -19.65
CA PRO A 330 -8.53 -17.08 -19.03
C PRO A 330 -7.00 -16.97 -19.11
N GLY A 331 -6.33 -16.93 -17.96
CA GLY A 331 -4.88 -16.78 -17.89
C GLY A 331 -4.36 -15.32 -17.97
N LEU A 332 -5.24 -14.30 -17.97
CA LEU A 332 -4.86 -12.88 -17.91
C LEU A 332 -5.56 -12.17 -16.76
N MET A 333 -4.76 -11.73 -15.78
CA MET A 333 -5.22 -11.02 -14.58
C MET A 333 -4.64 -9.61 -14.52
N LEU A 334 -5.45 -8.64 -14.17
CA LEU A 334 -5.04 -7.25 -13.95
C LEU A 334 -5.29 -6.89 -12.48
N ILE A 335 -4.32 -6.25 -11.84
CA ILE A 335 -4.40 -5.78 -10.44
C ILE A 335 -4.06 -4.30 -10.40
N ASN A 336 -5.02 -3.47 -9.96
CA ASN A 336 -4.79 -2.02 -9.92
C ASN A 336 -5.66 -1.31 -8.88
N GLY A 337 -5.53 0.02 -8.79
CA GLY A 337 -6.36 0.87 -7.96
C GLY A 337 -6.01 0.86 -6.47
N LEU A 338 -4.79 0.45 -6.09
CA LEU A 338 -4.41 0.42 -4.67
C LEU A 338 -4.27 1.81 -4.05
N TYR A 339 -4.26 2.87 -4.87
CA TYR A 339 -4.24 4.27 -4.47
C TYR A 339 -3.14 4.58 -3.44
N ARG A 340 -3.46 5.34 -2.40
CA ARG A 340 -2.56 5.66 -1.29
C ARG A 340 -2.41 4.53 -0.27
N HIS A 341 -3.25 3.50 -0.39
CA HIS A 341 -3.30 2.38 0.54
C HIS A 341 -2.41 1.20 0.11
N GLY A 342 -1.59 1.34 -0.94
CA GLY A 342 -0.85 0.26 -1.56
C GLY A 342 -0.12 -0.64 -0.55
N PHE A 343 0.71 -0.08 0.33
CA PHE A 343 1.38 -0.88 1.35
C PHE A 343 0.41 -1.46 2.39
N LEU A 344 -0.62 -0.70 2.76
CA LEU A 344 -1.59 -1.17 3.75
C LEU A 344 -2.31 -2.44 3.30
N ILE A 345 -2.71 -2.53 2.01
CA ILE A 345 -3.59 -3.59 1.51
C ILE A 345 -2.91 -4.61 0.59
N ALA A 346 -1.65 -4.41 0.21
CA ALA A 346 -0.98 -5.28 -0.77
C ALA A 346 -0.99 -6.78 -0.40
N PRO A 347 -0.74 -7.21 0.85
CA PRO A 347 -0.85 -8.62 1.22
C PRO A 347 -2.24 -9.21 0.99
N ALA A 348 -3.29 -8.47 1.35
CA ALA A 348 -4.68 -8.92 1.15
C ALA A 348 -5.00 -9.10 -0.35
N VAL A 349 -4.61 -8.13 -1.17
CA VAL A 349 -4.82 -8.19 -2.63
C VAL A 349 -4.03 -9.33 -3.25
N MET A 350 -2.77 -9.53 -2.83
CA MET A 350 -1.92 -10.64 -3.27
C MET A 350 -2.55 -12.00 -2.93
N ASP A 351 -2.94 -12.20 -1.68
CA ASP A 351 -3.50 -13.49 -1.23
C ASP A 351 -4.83 -13.79 -1.97
N CYS A 352 -5.67 -12.78 -2.22
CA CYS A 352 -6.87 -12.93 -3.04
C CYS A 352 -6.55 -13.31 -4.50
N ALA A 353 -5.54 -12.68 -5.10
CA ALA A 353 -5.12 -12.99 -6.47
C ALA A 353 -4.58 -14.43 -6.58
N ILE A 354 -3.77 -14.86 -5.62
CA ILE A 354 -3.24 -16.24 -5.53
C ILE A 354 -4.40 -17.24 -5.42
N GLU A 355 -5.37 -17.02 -4.53
CA GLU A 355 -6.55 -17.88 -4.38
C GLU A 355 -7.36 -17.98 -5.68
N LEU A 356 -7.57 -16.86 -6.38
CA LEU A 356 -8.23 -16.87 -7.69
C LEU A 356 -7.49 -17.71 -8.72
N MET A 357 -6.17 -17.60 -8.79
CA MET A 357 -5.35 -18.38 -9.72
C MET A 357 -5.41 -19.88 -9.45
N GLN A 358 -5.44 -20.30 -8.17
CA GLN A 358 -5.56 -21.70 -7.78
C GLN A 358 -6.91 -22.31 -8.20
N HIS A 359 -8.00 -21.58 -8.00
CA HIS A 359 -9.35 -22.05 -8.35
C HIS A 359 -9.61 -22.05 -9.86
N SER A 360 -8.96 -21.17 -10.62
CA SER A 360 -9.08 -21.16 -12.09
C SER A 360 -8.59 -22.44 -12.76
N ALA A 361 -7.69 -23.16 -12.14
CA ALA A 361 -7.16 -24.41 -12.68
C ALA A 361 -8.18 -25.57 -12.65
N THR A 362 -9.28 -25.43 -11.90
CA THR A 362 -10.24 -26.51 -11.61
C THR A 362 -11.69 -26.24 -12.05
N ALA A 363 -12.04 -25.03 -12.53
CA ALA A 363 -13.44 -24.62 -12.68
C ALA A 363 -13.86 -24.23 -14.10
N GLN A 364 -15.04 -24.68 -14.51
CA GLN A 364 -15.77 -24.24 -15.73
C GLN A 364 -16.66 -23.01 -15.46
N SER A 365 -16.62 -22.40 -14.27
CA SER A 365 -17.45 -21.26 -13.83
C SER A 365 -16.60 -20.05 -13.50
N PRO A 366 -17.15 -18.82 -13.49
CA PRO A 366 -16.40 -17.66 -13.06
C PRO A 366 -15.77 -17.90 -11.68
N VAL A 367 -14.45 -17.76 -11.64
CA VAL A 367 -13.64 -18.08 -10.46
C VAL A 367 -13.94 -17.07 -9.35
N SER A 368 -14.15 -17.53 -8.15
CA SER A 368 -14.38 -16.67 -6.99
C SER A 368 -13.38 -16.95 -5.88
N SER A 369 -12.92 -15.92 -5.21
CA SER A 369 -12.11 -16.01 -4.00
C SER A 369 -13.00 -15.86 -2.76
N ALA A 370 -12.91 -16.81 -1.83
CA ALA A 370 -13.61 -16.71 -0.55
C ALA A 370 -13.04 -15.56 0.29
N LEU A 371 -11.72 -15.36 0.22
CA LEU A 371 -11.04 -14.25 0.88
C LEU A 371 -11.49 -12.90 0.31
N ALA A 372 -11.55 -12.77 -1.03
CA ALA A 372 -12.01 -11.53 -1.66
C ALA A 372 -13.45 -11.18 -1.26
N LYS A 373 -14.35 -12.17 -1.19
CA LYS A 373 -15.71 -11.98 -0.69
C LYS A 373 -15.71 -11.52 0.77
N ARG A 374 -14.90 -12.14 1.62
CA ARG A 374 -14.79 -11.79 3.04
C ARG A 374 -14.26 -10.38 3.24
N LEU A 375 -13.32 -9.94 2.39
CA LEU A 375 -12.72 -8.59 2.45
C LEU A 375 -13.49 -7.57 1.63
N ASN A 376 -14.57 -7.96 0.95
CA ASN A 376 -15.30 -7.14 0.00
C ASN A 376 -14.37 -6.47 -1.04
N LEU A 377 -13.35 -7.23 -1.50
CA LEU A 377 -12.49 -6.81 -2.59
C LEU A 377 -13.19 -7.07 -3.92
N ARG A 378 -13.22 -6.06 -4.78
CA ARG A 378 -13.81 -6.18 -6.11
C ARG A 378 -13.01 -7.15 -6.96
N VAL A 379 -13.71 -8.18 -7.45
CA VAL A 379 -13.21 -9.11 -8.47
C VAL A 379 -14.18 -9.05 -9.64
N THR A 380 -13.67 -8.71 -10.83
CA THR A 380 -14.48 -8.61 -12.06
C THR A 380 -13.97 -9.57 -13.12
N HIS A 381 -14.88 -9.98 -13.98
CA HIS A 381 -14.58 -10.81 -15.14
C HIS A 381 -15.13 -10.11 -16.38
N ASP A 382 -14.29 -9.92 -17.39
CA ASP A 382 -14.78 -9.43 -18.67
C ASP A 382 -15.65 -10.52 -19.29
N SER A 383 -16.92 -10.21 -19.56
CA SER A 383 -17.85 -11.17 -20.13
C SER A 383 -17.38 -11.55 -21.53
N HIS A 384 -17.10 -12.82 -21.77
CA HIS A 384 -17.01 -13.39 -23.11
C HIS A 384 -18.42 -13.45 -23.73
N SER A 385 -19.02 -12.30 -24.01
CA SER A 385 -20.19 -12.18 -24.88
C SER A 385 -19.71 -11.47 -26.15
N GLU A 386 -19.41 -12.28 -27.17
CA GLU A 386 -19.54 -12.02 -28.59
C GLU A 386 -18.41 -12.72 -29.37
N LEU A 387 -18.61 -14.00 -29.63
CA LEU A 387 -18.02 -14.67 -30.80
C LEU A 387 -18.72 -15.99 -31.07
N ILE A 388 -20.07 -16.01 -30.99
CA ILE A 388 -20.90 -17.03 -31.64
C ILE A 388 -22.07 -16.32 -32.32
N ALA A 389 -21.79 -15.55 -33.34
CA ALA A 389 -22.81 -15.08 -34.28
C ALA A 389 -22.12 -14.59 -35.55
N CYS A 390 -21.52 -15.51 -36.32
CA CYS A 390 -21.26 -15.36 -37.75
C CYS A 390 -20.77 -16.69 -38.32
N ALA A 391 -21.65 -17.69 -38.26
CA ALA A 391 -21.56 -18.88 -39.13
C ALA A 391 -22.97 -19.47 -39.26
N SER A 392 -23.79 -18.84 -40.05
CA SER A 392 -24.95 -19.43 -40.73
C SER A 392 -25.16 -18.68 -42.05
#